data_a82ce1c0facfc895b3b0ccb3102823f3
#
_entry.id   a82ce1c0facfc895b3b0ccb3102823f3
#
_cell.length_a   1.000
_cell.length_b   1.000
_cell.length_c   1.000
_cell.angle_alpha   90.00
_cell.angle_beta   90.00
_cell.angle_gamma   90.00
#
_symmetry.space_group_name_H-M   'P 1'
#
loop_
_entity.id
_entity.type
_entity.pdbx_description
1 polymer ?
#
loop_
_entity_poly.entity_id
_entity_poly.type
_entity_poly.pdbx_seq_one_letter_code
_entity_poly.pdbx_strand_id
1 'polypeptide(L)'
;MKETAKTTAKTTAKTRKAPKKPAGYQPRFSELDQYLFGQATHYDIFRKMGAHLDKKDGKVGAWFTVWAPHAAEVSVIGEFNGWDAHANVMRKVGEDGVYEVFVPGVTEGMMYKYYIRTPDGRELYKADPYAFASEKRPGTASKVAEIEGYRWGDSEWLTNRKKFDVQKSALSIYEVHPGSWMKHPWSESNPDGFYNYVQFAHSLADYVKKMGYTHVELMGIAEHPFDGSWGYQVT
;
A
#
# COMPACT_ATOMS: atom_id res chain seq x y z
N MET A 1 -4.26 -45.32 -56.48
CA MET A 1 -3.35 -44.69 -55.54
C MET A 1 -3.26 -43.21 -55.90
N LYS A 2 -3.92 -42.35 -55.14
CA LYS A 2 -3.88 -40.88 -55.28
C LYS A 2 -3.35 -40.30 -53.97
N GLU A 3 -2.18 -39.72 -54.06
CA GLU A 3 -1.44 -39.07 -52.98
C GLU A 3 -2.03 -37.68 -52.72
N THR A 4 -2.49 -37.38 -51.49
CA THR A 4 -3.04 -36.09 -51.10
C THR A 4 -1.94 -35.27 -50.40
N ALA A 5 -1.47 -34.24 -51.07
CA ALA A 5 -0.53 -33.25 -50.53
C ALA A 5 -1.20 -32.41 -49.43
N LYS A 6 -0.63 -32.40 -48.22
CA LYS A 6 -0.99 -31.49 -47.12
C LYS A 6 -0.25 -30.17 -47.31
N THR A 7 -1.00 -29.11 -47.59
CA THR A 7 -0.52 -27.72 -47.59
C THR A 7 -0.52 -27.19 -46.18
N THR A 8 0.66 -26.96 -45.61
CA THR A 8 0.84 -26.29 -44.28
C THR A 8 0.86 -24.79 -44.50
N ALA A 9 -0.19 -24.09 -44.05
CA ALA A 9 -0.23 -22.66 -44.04
C ALA A 9 0.61 -22.10 -42.84
N LYS A 10 1.70 -21.43 -43.15
CA LYS A 10 2.49 -20.65 -42.16
C LYS A 10 1.76 -19.34 -41.84
N THR A 11 1.16 -19.26 -40.64
CA THR A 11 0.63 -18.03 -40.10
C THR A 11 1.78 -17.18 -39.57
N THR A 12 2.15 -16.12 -40.29
CA THR A 12 3.11 -15.12 -39.83
C THR A 12 2.42 -14.20 -38.81
N ALA A 13 2.76 -14.37 -37.55
CA ALA A 13 2.37 -13.44 -36.50
C ALA A 13 3.02 -12.06 -36.75
N LYS A 14 2.20 -11.07 -37.09
CA LYS A 14 2.63 -9.67 -37.13
C LYS A 14 2.93 -9.18 -35.71
N THR A 15 4.20 -9.02 -35.37
CA THR A 15 4.66 -8.34 -34.16
C THR A 15 4.15 -6.90 -34.18
N ARG A 16 3.18 -6.57 -33.32
CA ARG A 16 2.76 -5.19 -33.06
C ARG A 16 3.93 -4.45 -32.44
N LYS A 17 4.44 -3.43 -33.13
CA LYS A 17 5.42 -2.50 -32.54
C LYS A 17 4.77 -1.77 -31.37
N ALA A 18 5.42 -1.84 -30.20
CA ALA A 18 5.02 -1.04 -29.03
C ALA A 18 4.99 0.48 -29.37
N PRO A 19 4.03 1.24 -28.83
CA PRO A 19 3.97 2.68 -29.07
C PRO A 19 5.24 3.35 -28.56
N LYS A 20 5.81 4.28 -29.36
CA LYS A 20 7.00 5.03 -28.98
C LYS A 20 6.71 5.87 -27.73
N LYS A 21 7.49 5.68 -26.67
CA LYS A 21 7.44 6.50 -25.45
C LYS A 21 7.66 7.98 -25.80
N PRO A 22 6.90 8.92 -25.19
CA PRO A 22 7.18 10.35 -25.33
C PRO A 22 8.60 10.64 -24.82
N ALA A 23 9.38 11.39 -25.58
CA ALA A 23 10.73 11.77 -25.19
C ALA A 23 10.71 12.56 -23.87
N GLY A 24 11.47 12.11 -22.86
CA GLY A 24 11.71 12.83 -21.60
C GLY A 24 11.00 12.35 -20.35
N TYR A 25 9.98 11.49 -20.42
CA TYR A 25 9.36 10.93 -19.24
C TYR A 25 10.04 9.63 -18.80
N GLN A 26 10.57 9.63 -17.58
CA GLN A 26 11.11 8.43 -16.94
C GLN A 26 10.13 7.98 -15.82
N PRO A 27 9.38 6.90 -16.02
CA PRO A 27 8.47 6.39 -14.99
C PRO A 27 9.26 5.81 -13.83
N ARG A 28 8.77 6.01 -12.60
CA ARG A 28 9.28 5.31 -11.43
C ARG A 28 8.90 3.83 -11.47
N PHE A 29 7.73 3.52 -12.05
CA PHE A 29 7.28 2.15 -12.32
C PHE A 29 7.98 1.65 -13.59
N SER A 30 9.13 0.98 -13.42
CA SER A 30 10.05 0.59 -14.49
C SER A 30 9.50 -0.53 -15.39
N GLU A 31 10.20 -0.84 -16.48
CA GLU A 31 9.85 -1.98 -17.35
C GLU A 31 9.94 -3.33 -16.61
N LEU A 32 10.89 -3.46 -15.68
CA LEU A 32 10.99 -4.64 -14.81
C LEU A 32 9.79 -4.74 -13.87
N ASP A 33 9.38 -3.60 -13.26
CA ASP A 33 8.20 -3.57 -12.41
C ASP A 33 6.94 -3.98 -13.19
N GLN A 34 6.77 -3.48 -14.42
CA GLN A 34 5.66 -3.85 -15.31
C GLN A 34 5.67 -5.35 -15.62
N TYR A 35 6.81 -5.90 -15.96
CA TYR A 35 6.95 -7.33 -16.24
C TYR A 35 6.59 -8.19 -15.02
N LEU A 36 7.19 -7.90 -13.85
CA LEU A 36 6.93 -8.63 -12.62
C LEU A 36 5.47 -8.51 -12.17
N PHE A 37 4.88 -7.31 -12.32
CA PHE A 37 3.47 -7.06 -12.00
C PHE A 37 2.55 -7.88 -12.91
N GLY A 38 2.79 -7.87 -14.23
CA GLY A 38 2.01 -8.66 -15.19
C GLY A 38 2.14 -10.18 -14.98
N GLN A 39 3.25 -10.65 -14.38
CA GLN A 39 3.44 -12.06 -13.99
C GLN A 39 2.89 -12.39 -12.59
N ALA A 40 2.35 -11.42 -11.86
CA ALA A 40 1.94 -11.54 -10.45
C ALA A 40 3.07 -12.03 -9.52
N THR A 41 4.31 -11.68 -9.83
CA THR A 41 5.52 -12.08 -9.07
C THR A 41 6.26 -10.89 -8.45
N HIS A 42 5.66 -9.70 -8.46
CA HIS A 42 6.25 -8.50 -7.85
C HIS A 42 5.96 -8.44 -6.36
N TYR A 43 6.70 -9.19 -5.55
CA TYR A 43 6.47 -9.28 -4.09
C TYR A 43 6.74 -7.98 -3.33
N ASP A 44 7.55 -7.07 -3.88
CA ASP A 44 7.85 -5.75 -3.32
C ASP A 44 7.01 -4.63 -3.98
N ILE A 45 5.86 -4.96 -4.56
CA ILE A 45 5.01 -4.02 -5.30
C ILE A 45 4.60 -2.79 -4.46
N PHE A 46 4.45 -2.96 -3.14
CA PHE A 46 4.12 -1.89 -2.21
C PHE A 46 5.16 -0.75 -2.18
N ARG A 47 6.41 -1.01 -2.61
CA ARG A 47 7.45 0.02 -2.77
C ARG A 47 7.26 0.88 -4.01
N LYS A 48 6.33 0.50 -4.88
CA LYS A 48 6.04 1.17 -6.15
C LYS A 48 4.62 1.74 -6.20
N MET A 49 3.64 0.95 -5.79
CA MET A 49 2.24 1.39 -5.70
C MET A 49 2.02 2.26 -4.48
N GLY A 50 1.00 3.11 -4.53
CA GLY A 50 0.70 4.04 -3.46
C GLY A 50 1.40 5.38 -3.59
N ALA A 51 1.46 6.11 -2.47
CA ALA A 51 2.13 7.40 -2.36
C ALA A 51 3.52 7.26 -1.74
N HIS A 52 4.56 7.74 -2.43
CA HIS A 52 5.93 7.67 -1.96
C HIS A 52 6.61 9.02 -2.03
N LEU A 53 7.07 9.52 -0.90
CA LEU A 53 7.88 10.75 -0.83
C LEU A 53 9.20 10.56 -1.57
N ASP A 54 9.55 11.53 -2.40
CA ASP A 54 10.76 11.47 -3.22
C ASP A 54 11.16 12.87 -3.71
N LYS A 55 12.27 12.93 -4.43
CA LYS A 55 12.78 14.14 -5.07
C LYS A 55 12.94 13.90 -6.57
N LYS A 56 12.28 14.71 -7.38
CA LYS A 56 12.38 14.69 -8.84
C LYS A 56 12.76 16.07 -9.38
N ASP A 57 13.77 16.13 -10.24
CA ASP A 57 14.26 17.37 -10.88
C ASP A 57 14.51 18.51 -9.87
N GLY A 58 15.08 18.15 -8.71
CA GLY A 58 15.36 19.06 -7.61
C GLY A 58 14.18 19.45 -6.72
N LYS A 59 12.97 19.05 -7.05
CA LYS A 59 11.74 19.34 -6.29
C LYS A 59 11.38 18.16 -5.40
N VAL A 60 11.14 18.43 -4.11
CA VAL A 60 10.58 17.48 -3.15
C VAL A 60 9.08 17.34 -3.41
N GLY A 61 8.54 16.13 -3.29
CA GLY A 61 7.13 15.82 -3.49
C GLY A 61 6.84 14.35 -3.31
N ALA A 62 5.80 13.84 -3.94
CA ALA A 62 5.49 12.42 -3.91
C ALA A 62 5.16 11.86 -5.29
N TRP A 63 5.55 10.62 -5.51
CA TRP A 63 5.03 9.77 -6.56
C TRP A 63 3.73 9.14 -6.10
N PHE A 64 2.73 9.14 -6.99
CA PHE A 64 1.48 8.42 -6.81
C PHE A 64 1.37 7.40 -7.93
N THR A 65 1.14 6.15 -7.58
CA THR A 65 1.03 5.04 -8.54
C THR A 65 -0.17 4.17 -8.16
N VAL A 66 -1.06 3.93 -9.11
CA VAL A 66 -2.29 3.13 -8.89
C VAL A 66 -2.60 2.24 -10.08
N TRP A 67 -3.17 1.09 -9.81
CA TRP A 67 -3.69 0.18 -10.82
C TRP A 67 -5.19 0.43 -11.03
N ALA A 68 -5.55 0.85 -12.23
CA ALA A 68 -6.94 1.16 -12.62
C ALA A 68 -7.19 0.73 -14.08
N PRO A 69 -7.18 -0.58 -14.40
CA PRO A 69 -7.14 -1.09 -15.77
C PRO A 69 -8.36 -0.71 -16.62
N HIS A 70 -9.48 -0.41 -15.99
CA HIS A 70 -10.72 -0.04 -16.69
C HIS A 70 -11.01 1.46 -16.67
N ALA A 71 -10.07 2.29 -16.19
CA ALA A 71 -10.24 3.73 -16.18
C ALA A 71 -10.03 4.34 -17.57
N ALA A 72 -10.85 5.33 -17.92
CA ALA A 72 -10.61 6.20 -19.06
C ALA A 72 -9.60 7.30 -18.70
N GLU A 73 -9.65 7.79 -17.43
CA GLU A 73 -8.77 8.80 -16.90
C GLU A 73 -8.60 8.59 -15.40
N VAL A 74 -7.40 8.87 -14.90
CA VAL A 74 -7.10 8.84 -13.46
C VAL A 74 -6.37 10.12 -13.09
N SER A 75 -6.76 10.73 -11.97
CA SER A 75 -6.06 11.86 -11.36
C SER A 75 -5.85 11.60 -9.88
N VAL A 76 -4.77 12.17 -9.31
CA VAL A 76 -4.63 12.24 -7.86
C VAL A 76 -5.10 13.60 -7.37
N ILE A 77 -5.97 13.60 -6.36
CA ILE A 77 -6.56 14.77 -5.74
C ILE A 77 -6.27 14.76 -4.24
N GLY A 78 -6.09 15.93 -3.66
CA GLY A 78 -5.79 16.04 -2.23
C GLY A 78 -5.59 17.47 -1.77
N GLU A 79 -5.12 17.63 -0.54
CA GLU A 79 -4.86 18.94 0.06
C GLU A 79 -3.85 19.77 -0.75
N PHE A 80 -2.91 19.10 -1.43
CA PHE A 80 -1.87 19.73 -2.23
C PHE A 80 -2.37 20.41 -3.52
N ASN A 81 -3.59 20.12 -3.96
CA ASN A 81 -4.18 20.73 -5.17
C ASN A 81 -5.63 21.17 -4.97
N GLY A 82 -6.08 21.34 -3.71
CA GLY A 82 -7.45 21.75 -3.40
C GLY A 82 -8.52 20.76 -3.84
N TRP A 83 -8.17 19.46 -3.97
CA TRP A 83 -9.05 18.38 -4.40
C TRP A 83 -9.53 18.53 -5.86
N ASP A 84 -8.77 19.24 -6.69
CA ASP A 84 -9.09 19.45 -8.11
C ASP A 84 -8.78 18.19 -8.94
N ALA A 85 -9.84 17.62 -9.53
CA ALA A 85 -9.77 16.43 -10.37
C ALA A 85 -8.93 16.60 -11.65
N HIS A 86 -8.67 17.85 -12.07
CA HIS A 86 -7.98 18.17 -13.32
C HIS A 86 -6.53 18.65 -13.14
N ALA A 87 -6.13 18.93 -11.88
CA ALA A 87 -4.80 19.50 -11.62
C ALA A 87 -3.65 18.50 -11.78
N ASN A 88 -3.85 17.25 -11.39
CA ASN A 88 -2.80 16.23 -11.40
C ASN A 88 -3.26 14.94 -12.10
N VAL A 89 -3.48 15.06 -13.42
CA VAL A 89 -3.84 13.90 -14.25
C VAL A 89 -2.65 12.95 -14.34
N MET A 90 -2.91 11.67 -14.09
CA MET A 90 -1.91 10.62 -14.07
C MET A 90 -1.65 10.05 -15.47
N ARG A 91 -0.44 9.62 -15.73
CA ARG A 91 -0.06 9.00 -17.00
C ARG A 91 -0.12 7.50 -16.89
N LYS A 92 -0.69 6.86 -17.89
CA LYS A 92 -0.67 5.40 -18.03
C LYS A 92 0.76 4.94 -18.30
N VAL A 93 1.21 3.93 -17.54
CA VAL A 93 2.52 3.30 -17.67
C VAL A 93 2.34 1.87 -18.17
N GLY A 94 2.87 1.59 -19.35
CA GLY A 94 2.67 0.29 -20.01
C GLY A 94 1.24 0.03 -20.43
N GLU A 95 0.88 -1.27 -20.54
CA GLU A 95 -0.44 -1.71 -21.01
C GLU A 95 -1.31 -2.32 -19.90
N ASP A 96 -0.74 -2.58 -18.72
CA ASP A 96 -1.39 -3.31 -17.64
C ASP A 96 -2.37 -2.47 -16.80
N GLY A 97 -2.59 -1.20 -17.20
CA GLY A 97 -3.53 -0.30 -16.53
C GLY A 97 -2.98 0.36 -15.27
N VAL A 98 -1.66 0.47 -15.14
CA VAL A 98 -1.00 1.25 -14.11
C VAL A 98 -0.93 2.72 -14.52
N TYR A 99 -1.23 3.61 -13.58
CA TYR A 99 -1.14 5.07 -13.75
C TYR A 99 -0.19 5.64 -12.73
N GLU A 100 0.59 6.67 -13.13
CA GLU A 100 1.63 7.26 -12.29
C GLU A 100 1.72 8.78 -12.51
N VAL A 101 2.01 9.52 -11.44
CA VAL A 101 2.35 10.95 -11.51
C VAL A 101 3.26 11.33 -10.35
N PHE A 102 4.18 12.26 -10.57
CA PHE A 102 4.93 12.96 -9.53
C PHE A 102 4.28 14.31 -9.26
N VAL A 103 3.96 14.59 -8.00
CA VAL A 103 3.37 15.86 -7.57
C VAL A 103 4.35 16.57 -6.64
N PRO A 104 4.92 17.71 -7.06
CA PRO A 104 5.82 18.49 -6.22
C PRO A 104 5.06 19.16 -5.07
N GLY A 105 5.74 19.39 -3.94
CA GLY A 105 5.19 20.08 -2.77
C GLY A 105 4.35 19.20 -1.84
N VAL A 106 4.15 17.93 -2.18
CA VAL A 106 3.49 16.96 -1.29
C VAL A 106 4.41 16.64 -0.12
N THR A 107 3.84 16.60 1.08
CA THR A 107 4.53 16.26 2.33
C THR A 107 3.81 15.15 3.09
N GLU A 108 4.49 14.56 4.05
CA GLU A 108 3.90 13.58 4.95
C GLU A 108 2.66 14.13 5.69
N GLY A 109 1.65 13.29 5.88
CA GLY A 109 0.40 13.60 6.54
C GLY A 109 -0.68 14.17 5.64
N MET A 110 -0.35 14.67 4.44
CA MET A 110 -1.35 15.20 3.49
C MET A 110 -2.33 14.13 3.05
N MET A 111 -3.61 14.49 3.01
CA MET A 111 -4.69 13.62 2.57
C MET A 111 -4.86 13.64 1.06
N TYR A 112 -5.19 12.47 0.48
CA TYR A 112 -5.43 12.32 -0.93
C TYR A 112 -6.44 11.21 -1.26
N LYS A 113 -6.95 11.25 -2.49
CA LYS A 113 -7.74 10.19 -3.15
C LYS A 113 -7.36 10.09 -4.62
N TYR A 114 -7.78 9.01 -5.25
CA TYR A 114 -7.80 8.92 -6.70
C TYR A 114 -9.18 9.30 -7.24
N TYR A 115 -9.22 10.24 -8.18
CA TYR A 115 -10.35 10.49 -9.04
C TYR A 115 -10.21 9.61 -10.26
N ILE A 116 -11.25 8.85 -10.57
CA ILE A 116 -11.27 7.90 -11.69
C ILE A 116 -12.51 8.19 -12.52
N ARG A 117 -12.30 8.51 -13.80
CA ARG A 117 -13.36 8.60 -14.78
C ARG A 117 -13.43 7.29 -15.57
N THR A 118 -14.60 6.65 -15.56
CA THR A 118 -14.84 5.41 -16.29
C THR A 118 -15.16 5.69 -17.77
N PRO A 119 -15.06 4.68 -18.69
CA PRO A 119 -15.39 4.87 -20.10
C PRO A 119 -16.85 5.28 -20.37
N ASP A 120 -17.77 4.92 -19.47
CA ASP A 120 -19.19 5.32 -19.52
C ASP A 120 -19.46 6.68 -18.85
N GLY A 121 -18.40 7.41 -18.46
CA GLY A 121 -18.46 8.79 -17.97
C GLY A 121 -18.75 8.94 -16.47
N ARG A 122 -18.85 7.86 -15.69
CA ARG A 122 -19.03 7.96 -14.23
C ARG A 122 -17.74 8.45 -13.58
N GLU A 123 -17.90 9.22 -12.51
CA GLU A 123 -16.82 9.74 -11.68
C GLU A 123 -16.78 9.00 -10.35
N LEU A 124 -15.61 8.51 -9.99
CA LEU A 124 -15.37 7.76 -8.76
C LEU A 124 -14.26 8.41 -7.96
N TYR A 125 -14.46 8.52 -6.66
CA TYR A 125 -13.48 9.04 -5.69
C TYR A 125 -13.07 7.90 -4.78
N LYS A 126 -11.85 7.37 -4.97
CA LYS A 126 -11.39 6.15 -4.29
C LYS A 126 -10.21 6.42 -3.38
N ALA A 127 -10.21 5.76 -2.21
CA ALA A 127 -9.01 5.61 -1.40
C ALA A 127 -7.95 4.80 -2.16
N ASP A 128 -6.71 4.95 -1.77
CA ASP A 128 -5.60 4.19 -2.34
C ASP A 128 -5.54 2.80 -1.69
N PRO A 129 -5.62 1.71 -2.48
CA PRO A 129 -5.50 0.36 -1.94
C PRO A 129 -4.11 0.02 -1.39
N TYR A 130 -3.09 0.83 -1.72
CA TYR A 130 -1.72 0.70 -1.22
C TYR A 130 -1.35 1.83 -0.25
N ALA A 131 -2.33 2.51 0.35
CA ALA A 131 -2.06 3.54 1.33
C ALA A 131 -1.39 2.97 2.58
N PHE A 132 -0.35 3.66 3.07
CA PHE A 132 0.33 3.29 4.32
C PHE A 132 -0.34 3.89 5.55
N ALA A 133 -1.23 4.87 5.36
CA ALA A 133 -2.05 5.45 6.41
C ALA A 133 -3.37 5.96 5.86
N SER A 134 -4.39 5.95 6.70
CA SER A 134 -5.75 6.37 6.37
C SER A 134 -6.21 7.54 7.22
N GLU A 135 -7.17 8.28 6.72
CA GLU A 135 -7.90 9.28 7.48
C GLU A 135 -8.73 8.59 8.57
N LYS A 136 -8.83 9.26 9.73
CA LYS A 136 -9.70 8.77 10.80
C LYS A 136 -11.17 8.88 10.38
N ARG A 137 -11.93 7.83 10.65
CA ARG A 137 -13.38 7.81 10.38
C ARG A 137 -14.13 8.99 11.02
N PRO A 138 -15.15 9.53 10.36
CA PRO A 138 -15.84 9.03 9.15
C PRO A 138 -15.15 9.39 7.84
N GLY A 139 -13.99 10.01 7.84
CA GLY A 139 -13.21 10.29 6.64
C GLY A 139 -12.79 9.01 5.90
N THR A 140 -12.55 9.15 4.60
CA THR A 140 -12.22 8.02 3.72
C THR A 140 -11.04 8.33 2.80
N ALA A 141 -10.24 9.34 3.13
CA ALA A 141 -9.04 9.65 2.38
C ALA A 141 -7.86 8.78 2.82
N SER A 142 -6.94 8.56 1.91
CA SER A 142 -5.61 8.04 2.22
C SER A 142 -4.70 9.16 2.69
N LYS A 143 -3.65 8.84 3.43
CA LYS A 143 -2.62 9.80 3.85
C LYS A 143 -1.27 9.40 3.31
N VAL A 144 -0.51 10.40 2.88
CA VAL A 144 0.90 10.23 2.57
C VAL A 144 1.66 9.94 3.85
N ALA A 145 2.34 8.79 3.92
CA ALA A 145 3.10 8.40 5.08
C ALA A 145 4.44 7.79 4.68
N GLU A 146 5.48 8.12 5.45
CA GLU A 146 6.79 7.49 5.31
C GLU A 146 6.85 6.26 6.19
N ILE A 147 7.15 5.11 5.61
CA ILE A 147 7.29 3.84 6.34
C ILE A 147 8.73 3.40 6.51
N GLU A 148 9.65 4.08 5.84
CA GLU A 148 11.08 3.82 5.95
C GLU A 148 11.73 4.86 6.89
N GLY A 149 12.86 4.54 7.46
CA GLY A 149 13.58 5.48 8.34
C GLY A 149 13.57 5.11 9.81
N TYR A 150 12.74 4.17 10.25
CA TYR A 150 12.83 3.63 11.60
C TYR A 150 14.15 2.83 11.76
N ARG A 151 14.95 3.20 12.74
CA ARG A 151 16.21 2.50 13.06
C ARG A 151 15.95 1.44 14.12
N TRP A 152 15.96 0.19 13.71
CA TRP A 152 15.80 -0.94 14.60
C TRP A 152 17.01 -1.12 15.52
N GLY A 153 16.79 -1.14 16.83
CA GLY A 153 17.81 -1.40 17.85
C GLY A 153 17.82 -2.86 18.32
N ASP A 154 17.47 -3.81 17.48
CA ASP A 154 17.11 -5.19 17.82
C ASP A 154 18.14 -6.25 17.38
N SER A 155 19.36 -5.85 17.01
CA SER A 155 20.42 -6.75 16.50
C SER A 155 20.77 -7.87 17.47
N GLU A 156 20.81 -7.59 18.77
CA GLU A 156 21.06 -8.59 19.82
C GLU A 156 19.90 -9.59 19.89
N TRP A 157 18.66 -9.11 19.88
CA TRP A 157 17.47 -9.94 19.87
C TRP A 157 17.44 -10.85 18.64
N LEU A 158 17.71 -10.33 17.44
CA LEU A 158 17.79 -11.10 16.19
C LEU A 158 18.87 -12.18 16.26
N THR A 159 20.01 -11.90 16.90
CA THR A 159 21.08 -12.88 17.09
C THR A 159 20.66 -14.00 18.03
N ASN A 160 20.00 -13.66 19.14
CA ASN A 160 19.51 -14.63 20.11
C ASN A 160 18.33 -15.45 19.56
N ARG A 161 17.42 -14.84 18.81
CA ARG A 161 16.30 -15.52 18.14
C ARG A 161 16.77 -16.64 17.22
N LYS A 162 17.91 -16.48 16.51
CA LYS A 162 18.47 -17.53 15.65
C LYS A 162 18.87 -18.80 16.41
N LYS A 163 19.13 -18.68 17.71
CA LYS A 163 19.51 -19.82 18.58
C LYS A 163 18.32 -20.49 19.23
N PHE A 164 17.14 -19.89 19.13
CA PHE A 164 15.92 -20.40 19.74
C PHE A 164 15.35 -21.57 18.91
N ASP A 165 15.27 -22.74 19.54
CA ASP A 165 14.68 -23.93 18.93
C ASP A 165 13.22 -24.05 19.37
N VAL A 166 12.30 -23.69 18.49
CA VAL A 166 10.85 -23.73 18.72
C VAL A 166 10.36 -25.12 19.10
N GLN A 167 10.97 -26.18 18.57
CA GLN A 167 10.54 -27.57 18.83
C GLN A 167 10.98 -28.10 20.19
N LYS A 168 12.01 -27.48 20.79
CA LYS A 168 12.59 -27.91 22.10
C LYS A 168 12.34 -26.93 23.22
N SER A 169 11.73 -25.79 22.93
CA SER A 169 11.50 -24.74 23.92
C SER A 169 10.04 -24.71 24.37
N ALA A 170 9.82 -24.39 25.63
CA ALA A 170 8.47 -24.12 26.11
C ALA A 170 7.94 -22.83 25.48
N LEU A 171 6.70 -22.86 25.00
CA LEU A 171 6.00 -21.72 24.44
C LEU A 171 4.85 -21.31 25.34
N SER A 172 4.72 -20.02 25.59
CA SER A 172 3.57 -19.40 26.21
C SER A 172 3.18 -18.19 25.38
N ILE A 173 2.04 -18.26 24.71
CA ILE A 173 1.58 -17.26 23.76
C ILE A 173 0.48 -16.43 24.41
N TYR A 174 0.60 -15.11 24.37
CA TYR A 174 -0.43 -14.18 24.82
C TYR A 174 -1.15 -13.59 23.62
N GLU A 175 -2.38 -14.01 23.40
CA GLU A 175 -3.26 -13.43 22.38
C GLU A 175 -3.87 -12.13 22.91
N VAL A 176 -3.80 -11.06 22.12
CA VAL A 176 -4.28 -9.75 22.55
C VAL A 176 -4.89 -8.96 21.40
N HIS A 177 -6.08 -8.41 21.65
CA HIS A 177 -6.73 -7.47 20.74
C HIS A 177 -6.43 -6.02 21.21
N PRO A 178 -5.70 -5.19 20.43
CA PRO A 178 -5.26 -3.86 20.87
C PRO A 178 -6.39 -2.94 21.33
N GLY A 179 -7.53 -2.98 20.63
CA GLY A 179 -8.68 -2.13 20.92
C GLY A 179 -9.45 -2.47 22.20
N SER A 180 -9.26 -3.66 22.77
CA SER A 180 -10.00 -4.10 23.96
C SER A 180 -9.13 -4.46 25.17
N TRP A 181 -7.80 -4.53 25.00
CA TRP A 181 -6.89 -5.02 26.04
C TRP A 181 -6.85 -4.15 27.29
N MET A 182 -6.48 -2.87 27.15
CA MET A 182 -6.47 -1.86 28.20
C MET A 182 -6.94 -0.53 27.63
N LYS A 183 -7.53 0.29 28.49
CA LYS A 183 -8.02 1.61 28.13
C LYS A 183 -7.58 2.67 29.14
N HIS A 184 -7.36 3.89 28.66
CA HIS A 184 -7.26 5.05 29.51
C HIS A 184 -8.62 5.36 30.15
N PRO A 185 -8.65 6.04 31.31
CA PRO A 185 -9.88 6.67 31.79
C PRO A 185 -10.47 7.60 30.71
N TRP A 186 -11.78 7.74 30.72
CA TRP A 186 -12.47 8.64 29.80
C TRP A 186 -11.89 10.05 29.85
N SER A 187 -11.73 10.68 28.70
CA SER A 187 -11.40 12.10 28.57
C SER A 187 -12.05 12.66 27.32
N GLU A 188 -12.27 13.98 27.27
CA GLU A 188 -12.85 14.65 26.11
C GLU A 188 -12.01 14.47 24.84
N SER A 189 -10.69 14.45 24.96
CA SER A 189 -9.75 14.24 23.86
C SER A 189 -9.61 12.77 23.42
N ASN A 190 -10.01 11.81 24.27
CA ASN A 190 -10.00 10.38 24.01
C ASN A 190 -11.20 9.70 24.70
N PRO A 191 -12.43 9.93 24.18
CA PRO A 191 -13.65 9.44 24.80
C PRO A 191 -13.75 7.90 24.81
N ASP A 192 -13.13 7.23 23.82
CA ASP A 192 -13.09 5.78 23.75
C ASP A 192 -12.02 5.15 24.65
N GLY A 193 -11.08 5.96 25.14
CA GLY A 193 -9.99 5.56 26.01
C GLY A 193 -8.94 4.66 25.33
N PHE A 194 -8.88 4.61 23.99
CA PHE A 194 -7.91 3.76 23.30
C PHE A 194 -6.48 4.21 23.52
N TYR A 195 -5.58 3.26 23.69
CA TYR A 195 -4.16 3.49 23.57
C TYR A 195 -3.79 3.72 22.11
N ASN A 196 -2.84 4.63 21.86
CA ASN A 196 -2.16 4.60 20.58
C ASN A 196 -1.16 3.43 20.52
N TYR A 197 -0.68 3.09 19.34
CA TYR A 197 0.19 1.92 19.18
C TYR A 197 1.50 2.00 19.97
N VAL A 198 2.07 3.17 20.18
CA VAL A 198 3.29 3.36 20.99
C VAL A 198 3.01 3.09 22.46
N GLN A 199 1.93 3.66 23.01
CA GLN A 199 1.50 3.40 24.40
C GLN A 199 1.17 1.92 24.62
N PHE A 200 0.44 1.34 23.67
CA PHE A 200 0.09 -0.08 23.69
C PHE A 200 1.35 -0.96 23.69
N ALA A 201 2.31 -0.69 22.79
CA ALA A 201 3.54 -1.48 22.69
C ALA A 201 4.35 -1.48 23.99
N HIS A 202 4.54 -0.31 24.63
CA HIS A 202 5.26 -0.22 25.89
C HIS A 202 4.50 -0.96 27.02
N SER A 203 3.23 -0.70 27.19
CA SER A 203 2.42 -1.33 28.25
C SER A 203 2.34 -2.84 28.08
N LEU A 204 2.17 -3.32 26.84
CA LEU A 204 2.14 -4.74 26.53
C LEU A 204 3.49 -5.41 26.79
N ALA A 205 4.60 -4.79 26.38
CA ALA A 205 5.94 -5.33 26.60
C ALA A 205 6.23 -5.51 28.10
N ASP A 206 5.88 -4.54 28.91
CA ASP A 206 6.05 -4.63 30.37
C ASP A 206 5.18 -5.73 30.98
N TYR A 207 3.94 -5.83 30.56
CA TYR A 207 3.01 -6.84 31.02
C TYR A 207 3.46 -8.26 30.69
N VAL A 208 3.80 -8.54 29.43
CA VAL A 208 4.17 -9.89 28.98
C VAL A 208 5.50 -10.34 29.59
N LYS A 209 6.46 -9.41 29.78
CA LYS A 209 7.72 -9.69 30.51
C LYS A 209 7.45 -10.05 31.97
N LYS A 210 6.61 -9.27 32.67
CA LYS A 210 6.24 -9.51 34.06
C LYS A 210 5.54 -10.87 34.24
N MET A 211 4.68 -11.24 33.28
CA MET A 211 3.91 -12.49 33.33
C MET A 211 4.68 -13.69 32.80
N GLY A 212 5.84 -13.51 32.15
CA GLY A 212 6.68 -14.59 31.64
C GLY A 212 6.21 -15.19 30.30
N TYR A 213 5.40 -14.48 29.54
CA TYR A 213 5.03 -14.92 28.20
C TYR A 213 6.23 -14.88 27.24
N THR A 214 6.32 -15.86 26.35
CA THR A 214 7.40 -15.98 25.38
C THR A 214 7.05 -15.33 24.03
N HIS A 215 5.77 -15.30 23.69
CA HIS A 215 5.25 -14.79 22.41
C HIS A 215 3.98 -13.95 22.65
N VAL A 216 3.73 -13.07 21.71
CA VAL A 216 2.50 -12.28 21.64
C VAL A 216 1.87 -12.50 20.26
N GLU A 217 0.56 -12.74 20.24
CA GLU A 217 -0.26 -12.76 19.04
C GLU A 217 -1.17 -11.53 19.03
N LEU A 218 -0.98 -10.66 18.04
CA LEU A 218 -1.79 -9.44 17.88
C LEU A 218 -2.97 -9.73 16.95
N MET A 219 -4.19 -9.59 17.48
CA MET A 219 -5.42 -9.79 16.72
C MET A 219 -5.96 -8.48 16.16
N GLY A 220 -6.53 -8.52 14.94
CA GLY A 220 -7.30 -7.42 14.36
C GLY A 220 -6.49 -6.15 14.08
N ILE A 221 -5.20 -6.26 13.69
CA ILE A 221 -4.32 -5.12 13.45
C ILE A 221 -4.33 -4.61 12.00
N ALA A 222 -4.97 -5.33 11.07
CA ALA A 222 -5.10 -4.86 9.70
C ALA A 222 -6.14 -3.73 9.61
N GLU A 223 -5.96 -2.81 8.64
CA GLU A 223 -6.92 -1.73 8.39
C GLU A 223 -8.30 -2.30 8.06
N HIS A 224 -9.34 -1.73 8.64
CA HIS A 224 -10.71 -2.18 8.47
C HIS A 224 -11.70 -1.00 8.56
N PRO A 225 -12.76 -0.97 7.73
CA PRO A 225 -13.71 0.15 7.67
C PRO A 225 -14.77 0.10 8.75
N PHE A 226 -15.02 -1.06 9.37
CA PHE A 226 -16.10 -1.28 10.32
C PHE A 226 -15.58 -1.77 11.69
N ASP A 227 -15.66 -0.92 12.70
CA ASP A 227 -15.21 -1.23 14.06
C ASP A 227 -15.89 -2.45 14.67
N GLY A 228 -17.17 -2.67 14.38
CA GLY A 228 -17.92 -3.83 14.87
C GLY A 228 -17.39 -5.18 14.38
N SER A 229 -16.54 -5.18 13.36
CA SER A 229 -15.86 -6.41 12.90
C SER A 229 -14.64 -6.77 13.75
N TRP A 230 -14.20 -5.91 14.66
CA TRP A 230 -12.99 -6.08 15.49
C TRP A 230 -11.71 -6.31 14.67
N GLY A 231 -11.66 -5.79 13.43
CA GLY A 231 -10.54 -5.98 12.52
C GLY A 231 -10.55 -7.30 11.75
N TYR A 232 -11.64 -8.06 11.77
CA TYR A 232 -11.77 -9.30 11.00
C TYR A 232 -12.39 -9.14 9.61
N GLN A 233 -12.88 -7.93 9.28
CA GLN A 233 -13.35 -7.56 7.94
C GLN A 233 -12.41 -6.51 7.35
N VAL A 234 -11.26 -6.95 6.90
CA VAL A 234 -10.23 -6.09 6.30
C VAL A 234 -10.60 -5.67 4.88
N THR A 235 -10.02 -4.58 4.40
CA THR A 235 -10.20 -4.07 3.04
C THR A 235 -9.12 -4.60 2.10
#